data_80a815cdc95671b324970ed80504a448
#
_entry.id   80a815cdc95671b324970ed80504a448
#
_cell.length_a   1.000
_cell.length_b   1.000
_cell.length_c   1.000
_cell.angle_alpha   90.00
_cell.angle_beta   90.00
_cell.angle_gamma   90.00
#
_symmetry.space_group_name_H-M   'P 1'
#
loop_
_entity.id
_entity.type
_entity.pdbx_description
1 polymer ?
#
loop_
_entity_poly.entity_id
_entity_poly.type
_entity_poly.pdbx_seq_one_letter_code
_entity_poly.pdbx_strand_id
1 'polypeptide(L)'
;MKKNVVVIFGGDSSEHDVSCLSATTVIKNMDTEKYNVILVGITKEGRWLLVDSVKDTEDGSWREGEVKAFISPDTTTRSLVILAEGTYKLQKVDVIFPV
;
A
#
# COMPACT_ATOMS: atom_id res chain seq x y z
N MET A 1 -18.83 8.98 -5.92
CA MET A 1 -17.74 9.05 -4.95
C MET A 1 -16.93 7.77 -4.97
N LYS A 2 -15.62 7.89 -5.14
CA LYS A 2 -14.75 6.71 -5.19
C LYS A 2 -14.51 6.16 -3.80
N LYS A 3 -14.48 4.83 -3.69
CA LYS A 3 -14.06 4.18 -2.45
C LYS A 3 -12.54 4.10 -2.38
N ASN A 4 -11.99 4.27 -1.20
CA ASN A 4 -10.56 4.15 -0.96
C ASN A 4 -10.21 2.69 -0.68
N VAL A 5 -9.41 2.10 -1.58
CA VAL A 5 -8.96 0.71 -1.46
C VAL A 5 -7.46 0.71 -1.22
N VAL A 6 -7.04 0.12 -0.11
CA VAL A 6 -5.62 -0.05 0.19
C VAL A 6 -5.21 -1.44 -0.25
N VAL A 7 -4.23 -1.52 -1.15
CA VAL A 7 -3.63 -2.78 -1.57
C VAL A 7 -2.31 -2.94 -0.81
N ILE A 8 -2.22 -3.99 0.00
CA ILE A 8 -1.02 -4.29 0.80
C ILE A 8 -0.31 -5.51 0.21
N PHE A 9 0.99 -5.37 -0.03
CA PHE A 9 1.76 -6.44 -0.66
C PHE A 9 3.18 -6.53 -0.07
N GLY A 10 3.88 -7.59 -0.40
CA GLY A 10 5.25 -7.82 0.06
C GLY A 10 5.28 -8.62 1.36
N GLY A 11 6.14 -8.21 2.28
CA GLY A 11 6.28 -8.84 3.60
C GLY A 11 7.50 -9.73 3.74
N ASP A 12 7.69 -10.24 4.96
CA ASP A 12 8.85 -11.05 5.35
C ASP A 12 8.59 -12.53 5.16
N SER A 13 8.25 -12.94 3.94
CA SER A 13 8.04 -14.36 3.65
C SER A 13 8.78 -14.76 2.38
N SER A 14 8.90 -16.06 2.15
CA SER A 14 9.46 -16.59 0.91
C SER A 14 8.62 -16.19 -0.32
N GLU A 15 7.39 -15.77 -0.08
CA GLU A 15 6.45 -15.34 -1.12
C GLU A 15 6.52 -13.84 -1.42
N HIS A 16 7.51 -13.13 -0.86
CA HIS A 16 7.61 -11.66 -1.03
C HIS A 16 7.59 -11.25 -2.51
N ASP A 17 8.45 -11.86 -3.33
CA ASP A 17 8.54 -11.49 -4.74
C ASP A 17 7.28 -11.86 -5.52
N VAL A 18 6.66 -12.99 -5.18
CA VAL A 18 5.38 -13.40 -5.77
C VAL A 18 4.28 -12.41 -5.38
N SER A 19 4.25 -11.98 -4.13
CA SER A 19 3.29 -11.00 -3.66
C SER A 19 3.42 -9.66 -4.41
N CYS A 20 4.64 -9.20 -4.61
CA CYS A 20 4.90 -7.96 -5.37
C CYS A 20 4.42 -8.07 -6.82
N LEU A 21 4.70 -9.20 -7.46
CA LEU A 21 4.26 -9.45 -8.84
C LEU A 21 2.74 -9.56 -8.93
N SER A 22 2.12 -10.27 -8.00
CA SER A 22 0.66 -10.41 -7.95
C SER A 22 -0.02 -9.07 -7.72
N ALA A 23 0.55 -8.22 -6.86
CA ALA A 23 0.03 -6.89 -6.61
C ALA A 23 0.02 -6.04 -7.88
N THR A 24 1.10 -6.09 -8.66
CA THR A 24 1.18 -5.37 -9.93
C THR A 24 0.03 -5.76 -10.85
N THR A 25 -0.25 -7.06 -10.96
CA THR A 25 -1.34 -7.57 -11.79
C THR A 25 -2.70 -7.10 -11.28
N VAL A 26 -2.92 -7.19 -9.97
CA VAL A 26 -4.17 -6.76 -9.34
C VAL A 26 -4.43 -5.27 -9.59
N ILE A 27 -3.40 -4.44 -9.37
CA ILE A 27 -3.52 -3.00 -9.53
C ILE A 27 -3.86 -2.62 -10.96
N LYS A 28 -3.21 -3.25 -11.94
CA LYS A 28 -3.44 -2.97 -13.36
C LYS A 28 -4.86 -3.31 -13.80
N ASN A 29 -5.52 -4.22 -13.08
CA ASN A 29 -6.88 -4.65 -13.41
C ASN A 29 -7.95 -3.96 -12.57
N MET A 30 -7.59 -3.07 -11.65
CA MET A 30 -8.57 -2.35 -10.85
C MET A 30 -9.21 -1.21 -11.62
N ASP A 31 -10.50 -1.00 -11.39
CA ASP A 31 -11.26 0.05 -12.03
C ASP A 31 -11.01 1.38 -11.30
N THR A 32 -10.14 2.20 -11.86
CA THR A 32 -9.76 3.49 -11.27
C THR A 32 -10.87 4.54 -11.34
N GLU A 33 -11.94 4.28 -12.07
CA GLU A 33 -13.10 5.15 -12.07
C GLU A 33 -13.98 4.93 -10.85
N LYS A 34 -13.95 3.71 -10.29
CA LYS A 34 -14.74 3.35 -9.11
C LYS A 34 -13.94 3.42 -7.82
N TYR A 35 -12.62 3.20 -7.90
CA TYR A 35 -11.77 3.05 -6.73
C TYR A 35 -10.59 4.01 -6.77
N ASN A 36 -10.32 4.58 -5.60
CA ASN A 36 -9.07 5.30 -5.36
C ASN A 36 -8.12 4.29 -4.74
N VAL A 37 -7.14 3.83 -5.52
CA VAL A 37 -6.23 2.76 -5.10
C VAL A 37 -5.01 3.35 -4.42
N ILE A 38 -4.75 2.90 -3.19
CA ILE A 38 -3.61 3.33 -2.39
C ILE A 38 -2.72 2.11 -2.21
N LEU A 39 -1.44 2.23 -2.57
CA LEU A 39 -0.50 1.13 -2.56
C LEU A 39 0.37 1.19 -1.32
N VAL A 40 0.43 0.10 -0.58
CA VAL A 40 1.31 -0.03 0.58
C VAL A 40 2.16 -1.29 0.42
N GLY A 41 3.47 -1.10 0.33
CA GLY A 41 4.41 -2.20 0.22
C GLY A 41 5.12 -2.44 1.54
N ILE A 42 5.32 -3.70 1.89
CA ILE A 42 6.05 -4.10 3.08
C ILE A 42 7.36 -4.74 2.61
N THR A 43 8.49 -4.20 3.05
CA THR A 43 9.80 -4.75 2.69
C THR A 43 10.05 -6.05 3.44
N LYS A 44 11.08 -6.79 3.03
CA LYS A 44 11.47 -8.03 3.72
C LYS A 44 11.88 -7.76 5.17
N GLU A 45 12.41 -6.56 5.44
CA GLU A 45 12.80 -6.14 6.78
C GLU A 45 11.63 -5.64 7.62
N GLY A 46 10.42 -5.58 7.05
CA GLY A 46 9.23 -5.17 7.78
C GLY A 46 8.92 -3.68 7.72
N ARG A 47 9.54 -2.94 6.82
CA ARG A 47 9.20 -1.52 6.64
C ARG A 47 7.91 -1.40 5.83
N TRP A 48 6.99 -0.60 6.31
CA TRP A 48 5.74 -0.31 5.61
C TRP A 48 5.85 1.03 4.89
N LEU A 49 5.70 1.02 3.58
CA LEU A 49 5.96 2.19 2.73
C LEU A 49 4.76 2.50 1.83
N LEU A 50 4.49 3.80 1.67
CA LEU A 50 3.53 4.26 0.69
C LEU A 50 4.18 4.19 -0.69
N VAL A 51 3.51 3.57 -1.64
CA VAL A 51 4.02 3.40 -3.01
C VAL A 51 3.28 4.34 -3.94
N ASP A 52 4.01 5.19 -4.66
CA ASP A 52 3.42 6.24 -5.49
C ASP A 52 2.75 5.73 -6.76
N SER A 53 3.30 4.71 -7.38
CA SER A 53 2.77 4.24 -8.65
C SER A 53 3.01 2.76 -8.86
N VAL A 54 2.23 2.16 -9.77
CA VAL A 54 2.42 0.77 -10.15
C VAL A 54 3.78 0.54 -10.81
N LYS A 55 4.34 1.54 -11.47
CA LYS A 55 5.67 1.44 -12.08
C LYS A 55 6.73 1.18 -11.02
N ASP A 56 6.65 1.85 -9.88
CA ASP A 56 7.58 1.64 -8.77
C ASP A 56 7.46 0.21 -8.22
N THR A 57 6.27 -0.38 -8.30
CA THR A 57 6.06 -1.77 -7.93
C THR A 57 6.75 -2.71 -8.92
N GLU A 58 6.66 -2.41 -10.21
CA GLU A 58 7.24 -3.24 -11.26
C GLU A 58 8.76 -3.28 -11.21
N ASP A 59 9.40 -2.12 -11.00
CA ASP A 59 10.87 -2.03 -11.01
C ASP A 59 11.52 -2.19 -9.65
N GLY A 60 10.72 -2.29 -8.60
CA GLY A 60 11.22 -2.49 -7.24
C GLY A 60 11.70 -1.24 -6.54
N SER A 61 11.63 -0.08 -7.18
CA SER A 61 12.13 1.18 -6.60
C SER A 61 11.34 1.62 -5.35
N TRP A 62 10.13 1.12 -5.17
CA TRP A 62 9.30 1.44 -4.01
C TRP A 62 10.00 1.12 -2.68
N ARG A 63 10.93 0.15 -2.69
CA ARG A 63 11.65 -0.28 -1.48
C ARG A 63 12.58 0.79 -0.93
N GLU A 64 12.91 1.77 -1.72
CA GLU A 64 13.78 2.88 -1.34
C GLU A 64 13.01 4.12 -0.89
N GLY A 65 11.68 4.02 -0.84
CA GLY A 65 10.83 5.13 -0.42
C GLY A 65 11.04 5.53 1.02
N GLU A 66 10.71 6.78 1.35
CA GLU A 66 10.87 7.34 2.68
C GLU A 66 9.55 7.63 3.38
N VAL A 67 8.45 7.64 2.64
CA VAL A 67 7.13 7.88 3.21
C VAL A 67 6.58 6.58 3.74
N LYS A 68 6.30 6.53 5.04
CA LYS A 68 5.76 5.34 5.69
C LYS A 68 4.23 5.39 5.70
N ALA A 69 3.61 4.21 5.59
CA ALA A 69 2.16 4.11 5.64
C ALA A 69 1.77 2.79 6.28
N PHE A 70 0.89 2.83 7.26
CA PHE A 70 0.42 1.62 7.94
C PHE A 70 -1.02 1.79 8.40
N ILE A 71 -1.69 0.65 8.61
CA ILE A 71 -3.07 0.66 9.05
C ILE A 71 -3.11 1.05 10.53
N SER A 72 -4.03 1.98 10.88
CA SER A 72 -4.23 2.36 12.27
C SER A 72 -4.66 1.13 13.09
N PRO A 73 -4.04 0.88 14.25
CA PRO A 73 -4.47 -0.21 15.12
C PRO A 73 -5.80 0.07 15.81
N ASP A 74 -6.27 1.31 15.76
CA ASP A 74 -7.56 1.70 16.34
C ASP A 74 -8.67 1.29 15.38
N THR A 75 -9.42 0.26 15.74
CA THR A 75 -10.47 -0.29 14.89
C THR A 75 -11.63 0.68 14.65
N THR A 76 -11.75 1.73 15.45
CA THR A 76 -12.81 2.73 15.27
C THR A 76 -12.42 3.80 14.25
N THR A 77 -11.14 3.93 13.94
CA THR A 77 -10.64 5.00 13.06
C THR A 77 -10.75 4.63 11.58
N ARG A 78 -10.54 3.37 11.22
CA ARG A 78 -10.57 2.89 9.81
C ARG A 78 -9.74 3.76 8.88
N SER A 79 -8.50 4.03 9.27
CA SER A 79 -7.63 4.93 8.52
C SER A 79 -6.26 4.34 8.29
N LEU A 80 -5.65 4.78 7.18
CA LEU A 80 -4.24 4.57 6.91
C LEU A 80 -3.49 5.77 7.50
N VAL A 81 -2.46 5.51 8.29
CA VAL A 81 -1.59 6.55 8.83
C VAL A 81 -0.42 6.73 7.86
N ILE A 82 -0.22 7.94 7.37
CA ILE A 82 0.86 8.27 6.45
C ILE A 82 1.83 9.20 7.16
N LEU A 83 3.09 8.77 7.27
CA LEU A 83 4.13 9.53 7.96
C LEU A 83 5.17 10.05 6.97
N ALA A 84 5.38 11.35 6.94
CA ALA A 84 6.38 11.99 6.11
C ALA A 84 6.96 13.21 6.83
N GLU A 85 8.28 13.32 6.84
CA GLU A 85 8.98 14.49 7.35
C GLU A 85 8.58 14.90 8.78
N GLY A 86 8.36 13.91 9.63
CA GLY A 86 8.02 14.15 11.04
C GLY A 86 6.56 14.52 11.28
N THR A 87 5.74 14.53 10.26
CA THR A 87 4.30 14.78 10.39
C THR A 87 3.50 13.57 9.95
N TYR A 88 2.21 13.57 10.27
CA TYR A 88 1.34 12.48 9.84
C TYR A 88 0.01 13.03 9.33
N LYS A 89 -0.65 12.21 8.51
CA LYS A 89 -2.04 12.45 8.14
C LYS A 89 -2.80 11.13 8.12
N LEU A 90 -4.10 11.23 8.25
CA LEU A 90 -4.99 10.06 8.21
C LEU A 90 -5.73 10.04 6.88
N GLN A 91 -5.76 8.86 6.27
CA GLN A 91 -6.47 8.64 5.03
C GLN A 91 -7.55 7.59 5.28
N LYS A 92 -8.82 7.96 5.07
CA LYS A 92 -9.92 7.03 5.27
C LYS A 92 -9.76 5.81 4.35
N VAL A 93 -10.05 4.63 4.89
CA VAL A 93 -9.97 3.36 4.16
C VAL A 93 -11.34 2.70 4.15
N ASP A 94 -11.83 2.36 2.96
CA ASP A 94 -13.09 1.65 2.80
C ASP A 94 -12.86 0.14 2.69
N VAL A 95 -11.80 -0.27 1.99
CA VAL A 95 -11.48 -1.68 1.77
C VAL A 95 -9.97 -1.88 1.85
N ILE A 96 -9.56 -2.98 2.48
CA ILE A 96 -8.17 -3.44 2.48
C ILE A 96 -8.10 -4.72 1.65
N PHE A 97 -7.19 -4.73 0.69
CA PHE A 97 -6.97 -5.88 -0.19
C PHE A 97 -5.55 -6.42 0.03
N PRO A 98 -5.38 -7.44 0.87
CA PRO A 98 -4.06 -8.05 1.08
C PRO A 98 -3.72 -8.99 -0.08
N VAL A 99 -2.48 -8.90 -0.52
CA VAL A 99 -1.98 -9.73 -1.63
C VAL A 99 -0.90 -10.69 -1.14
#